data_e09dbe5bdfda8fedb19e4b67dcfdaa79
#
_entry.id   e09dbe5bdfda8fedb19e4b67dcfdaa79
#
_cell.length_a   1.000
_cell.length_b   1.000
_cell.length_c   1.000
_cell.angle_alpha   90.00
_cell.angle_beta   90.00
_cell.angle_gamma   90.00
#
_symmetry.space_group_name_H-M   'P 1'
#
loop_
_entity.id
_entity.type
_entity.pdbx_description
1 polymer ?
#
loop_
_entity_poly.entity_id
_entity_poly.type
_entity_poly.pdbx_seq_one_letter_code
_entity_poly.pdbx_strand_id
1 'polypeptide(L)'
;MVRPSSPVASRRIVCFSHKTALEILTALPPSQKPQPMRSRKFPDQAPSLKDAQLASDRILEQCPALSLSRPLHVTSASTSHNHRTDVVEFHRSGKPFGGTGLLSLGEGTRVTSVPFTFVQMATSLSLIELLELGYELCGTYRRGKAGEPTRYHADPL
;
A
#
# COMPACT_ATOMS: atom_id res chain seq x y z
N MET A 1 -20.82 -40.11 -8.48
CA MET A 1 -21.24 -38.71 -8.73
C MET A 1 -20.06 -37.80 -8.34
N VAL A 2 -19.20 -37.46 -9.28
CA VAL A 2 -17.98 -36.66 -9.06
C VAL A 2 -18.38 -35.21 -9.18
N ARG A 3 -18.22 -34.43 -8.08
CA ARG A 3 -18.41 -32.97 -8.11
C ARG A 3 -17.26 -32.38 -8.93
N PRO A 4 -17.55 -31.55 -9.94
CA PRO A 4 -16.50 -30.82 -10.62
C PRO A 4 -15.92 -29.80 -9.63
N SER A 5 -14.65 -29.99 -9.26
CA SER A 5 -13.86 -28.95 -8.58
C SER A 5 -13.70 -27.79 -9.56
N SER A 6 -14.46 -26.72 -9.33
CA SER A 6 -14.26 -25.47 -10.03
C SER A 6 -12.78 -25.06 -9.84
N PRO A 7 -12.04 -24.72 -10.89
CA PRO A 7 -10.70 -24.20 -10.76
C PRO A 7 -10.81 -22.89 -9.96
N VAL A 8 -10.28 -22.91 -8.76
CA VAL A 8 -10.04 -21.67 -8.00
C VAL A 8 -9.11 -20.85 -8.88
N ALA A 9 -9.65 -19.88 -9.59
CA ALA A 9 -8.88 -18.95 -10.36
C ALA A 9 -7.80 -18.39 -9.44
N SER A 10 -6.54 -18.68 -9.75
CA SER A 10 -5.38 -18.22 -8.98
C SER A 10 -5.45 -16.70 -8.93
N ARG A 11 -6.00 -16.16 -7.86
CA ARG A 11 -6.10 -14.70 -7.65
C ARG A 11 -4.69 -14.17 -7.60
N ARG A 12 -4.36 -13.28 -8.54
CA ARG A 12 -3.06 -12.64 -8.57
C ARG A 12 -2.90 -11.76 -7.34
N ILE A 13 -1.72 -11.80 -6.77
CA ILE A 13 -1.38 -10.96 -5.61
C ILE A 13 -1.29 -9.51 -6.08
N VAL A 14 -1.98 -8.62 -5.38
CA VAL A 14 -1.90 -7.17 -5.59
C VAL A 14 -1.06 -6.56 -4.49
N CYS A 15 -0.03 -5.79 -4.85
CA CYS A 15 0.81 -5.08 -3.90
C CYS A 15 0.71 -3.58 -4.14
N PHE A 16 -0.01 -2.87 -3.28
CA PHE A 16 -0.10 -1.42 -3.31
C PHE A 16 1.19 -0.76 -2.84
N SER A 17 1.53 0.37 -3.44
CA SER A 17 2.79 1.08 -3.23
C SER A 17 2.62 2.59 -3.36
N HIS A 18 3.68 3.36 -3.13
CA HIS A 18 3.72 4.82 -3.32
C HIS A 18 2.53 5.52 -2.65
N LYS A 19 1.88 6.42 -3.36
CA LYS A 19 0.75 7.22 -2.85
C LYS A 19 -0.41 6.35 -2.35
N THR A 20 -0.77 5.29 -3.06
CA THR A 20 -1.85 4.39 -2.64
C THR A 20 -1.52 3.68 -1.34
N ALA A 21 -0.27 3.21 -1.17
CA ALA A 21 0.17 2.63 0.10
C ALA A 21 0.11 3.64 1.24
N LEU A 22 0.54 4.88 0.99
CA LEU A 22 0.48 5.95 1.98
C LEU A 22 -0.97 6.22 2.43
N GLU A 23 -1.90 6.35 1.49
CA GLU A 23 -3.32 6.57 1.77
C GLU A 23 -3.92 5.43 2.62
N ILE A 24 -3.57 4.18 2.30
CA ILE A 24 -4.01 3.00 3.06
C ILE A 24 -3.43 3.03 4.47
N LEU A 25 -2.10 3.20 4.61
CA LEU A 25 -1.39 3.13 5.89
C LEU A 25 -1.81 4.23 6.87
N THR A 26 -2.15 5.42 6.36
CA THR A 26 -2.57 6.55 7.19
C THR A 26 -4.04 6.51 7.59
N ALA A 27 -4.89 5.84 6.81
CA ALA A 27 -6.33 5.79 7.05
C ALA A 27 -6.78 4.58 7.86
N LEU A 28 -6.03 3.47 7.84
CA LEU A 28 -6.39 2.25 8.56
C LEU A 28 -6.37 2.45 10.08
N PRO A 29 -7.44 2.11 10.78
CA PRO A 29 -7.48 2.18 12.23
C PRO A 29 -6.49 1.17 12.86
N PRO A 30 -6.03 1.40 14.10
CA PRO A 30 -5.10 0.51 14.79
C PRO A 30 -5.52 -0.95 14.86
N SER A 31 -6.84 -1.20 14.91
CA SER A 31 -7.42 -2.55 14.92
C SER A 31 -7.29 -3.31 13.59
N GLN A 32 -7.05 -2.59 12.50
CA GLN A 32 -6.90 -3.15 11.14
C GLN A 32 -5.48 -2.97 10.59
N LYS A 33 -4.50 -2.77 11.47
CA LYS A 33 -3.11 -2.60 11.04
C LYS A 33 -2.64 -3.81 10.22
N PRO A 34 -2.00 -3.55 9.07
CA PRO A 34 -1.45 -4.61 8.24
C PRO A 34 -0.43 -5.44 9.00
N GLN A 35 -0.42 -6.74 8.74
CA GLN A 35 0.50 -7.65 9.41
C GLN A 35 1.85 -7.73 8.68
N PRO A 36 2.98 -7.69 9.41
CA PRO A 36 4.29 -7.88 8.81
C PRO A 36 4.38 -9.22 8.07
N MET A 37 4.94 -9.20 6.88
CA MET A 37 5.15 -10.40 6.08
C MET A 37 6.58 -10.91 6.21
N ARG A 38 6.74 -12.22 6.35
CA ARG A 38 8.05 -12.88 6.27
C ARG A 38 8.59 -12.93 4.83
N SER A 39 7.72 -12.76 3.83
CA SER A 39 8.11 -12.76 2.43
C SER A 39 8.92 -11.49 2.10
N ARG A 40 10.08 -11.70 1.51
CA ARG A 40 10.98 -10.64 1.03
C ARG A 40 10.86 -10.38 -0.47
N LYS A 41 9.87 -10.97 -1.12
CA LYS A 41 9.69 -10.86 -2.57
C LYS A 41 8.40 -10.14 -2.92
N PHE A 42 8.51 -9.22 -3.85
CA PHE A 42 7.34 -8.69 -4.53
C PHE A 42 6.64 -9.78 -5.34
N PRO A 43 5.35 -9.59 -5.68
CA PRO A 43 4.68 -10.49 -6.63
C PRO A 43 5.49 -10.56 -7.93
N ASP A 44 5.72 -11.77 -8.43
CA ASP A 44 6.51 -11.96 -9.65
C ASP A 44 5.81 -11.40 -10.89
N GLN A 45 4.48 -11.37 -10.87
CA GLN A 45 3.66 -10.86 -11.96
C GLN A 45 2.86 -9.63 -11.52
N ALA A 46 2.75 -8.67 -12.42
CA ALA A 46 1.85 -7.55 -12.23
C ALA A 46 0.39 -8.04 -12.22
N PRO A 47 -0.46 -7.52 -11.32
CA PRO A 47 -1.88 -7.84 -11.33
C PRO A 47 -2.55 -7.27 -12.59
N SER A 48 -3.71 -7.81 -12.95
CA SER A 48 -4.56 -7.19 -13.97
C SER A 48 -5.21 -5.92 -13.40
N LEU A 49 -5.71 -5.05 -14.28
CA LEU A 49 -6.51 -3.87 -13.88
C LEU A 49 -7.70 -4.28 -13.01
N LYS A 50 -8.36 -5.38 -13.38
CA LYS A 50 -9.49 -5.93 -12.63
C LYS A 50 -9.09 -6.41 -11.24
N ASP A 51 -7.94 -7.08 -11.11
CA ASP A 51 -7.46 -7.55 -9.80
C ASP A 51 -7.12 -6.36 -8.88
N ALA A 52 -6.47 -5.32 -9.42
CA ALA A 52 -6.14 -4.11 -8.69
C ALA A 52 -7.42 -3.37 -8.23
N GLN A 53 -8.41 -3.26 -9.10
CA GLN A 53 -9.70 -2.65 -8.78
C GLN A 53 -10.42 -3.43 -7.68
N LEU A 54 -10.56 -4.75 -7.82
CA LEU A 54 -11.21 -5.61 -6.82
C LEU A 54 -10.51 -5.54 -5.46
N ALA A 55 -9.17 -5.47 -5.44
CA ALA A 55 -8.41 -5.32 -4.20
C ALA A 55 -8.68 -3.96 -3.55
N SER A 56 -8.75 -2.88 -4.33
CA SER A 56 -9.07 -1.55 -3.81
C SER A 56 -10.49 -1.48 -3.26
N ASP A 57 -11.47 -2.06 -3.96
CA ASP A 57 -12.87 -2.04 -3.54
C ASP A 57 -13.06 -2.75 -2.18
N ARG A 58 -12.37 -3.89 -1.97
CA ARG A 58 -12.39 -4.59 -0.68
C ARG A 58 -11.83 -3.77 0.47
N ILE A 59 -10.73 -3.04 0.21
CA ILE A 59 -10.16 -2.16 1.25
C ILE A 59 -11.14 -1.04 1.58
N LEU A 60 -11.79 -0.44 0.58
CA LEU A 60 -12.79 0.60 0.77
C LEU A 60 -14.03 0.09 1.51
N GLU A 61 -14.47 -1.14 1.25
CA GLU A 61 -15.56 -1.80 2.00
C GLU A 61 -15.20 -1.98 3.48
N GLN A 62 -13.94 -2.34 3.78
CA GLN A 62 -13.46 -2.52 5.16
C GLN A 62 -13.19 -1.20 5.88
N CYS A 63 -12.86 -0.14 5.14
CA CYS A 63 -12.55 1.17 5.67
C CYS A 63 -13.29 2.27 4.88
N PRO A 64 -14.59 2.52 5.15
CA PRO A 64 -15.40 3.49 4.40
C PRO A 64 -14.89 4.94 4.49
N ALA A 65 -14.09 5.25 5.51
CA ALA A 65 -13.48 6.59 5.66
C ALA A 65 -12.26 6.79 4.74
N LEU A 66 -11.73 5.72 4.16
CA LEU A 66 -10.60 5.78 3.23
C LEU A 66 -11.06 6.27 1.86
N SER A 67 -10.29 7.17 1.29
CA SER A 67 -10.41 7.57 -0.12
C SER A 67 -9.11 7.27 -0.84
N LEU A 68 -9.17 6.52 -1.92
CA LEU A 68 -8.01 6.20 -2.74
C LEU A 68 -7.99 7.08 -3.99
N SER A 69 -6.91 7.81 -4.18
CA SER A 69 -6.69 8.59 -5.40
C SER A 69 -6.40 7.70 -6.60
N ARG A 70 -6.68 8.22 -7.78
CA ARG A 70 -6.33 7.60 -9.07
C ARG A 70 -5.13 8.32 -9.71
N PRO A 71 -4.29 7.60 -10.40
CA PRO A 71 -4.24 6.14 -10.57
C PRO A 71 -3.85 5.41 -9.26
N LEU A 72 -4.30 4.14 -9.11
CA LEU A 72 -3.81 3.27 -8.05
C LEU A 72 -2.37 2.85 -8.34
N HIS A 73 -1.47 3.02 -7.39
CA HIS A 73 -0.09 2.62 -7.53
C HIS A 73 0.11 1.18 -7.04
N VAL A 74 0.52 0.29 -7.94
CA VAL A 74 0.81 -1.11 -7.64
C VAL A 74 2.24 -1.46 -8.05
N THR A 75 2.86 -2.39 -7.33
CA THR A 75 4.24 -2.80 -7.59
C THR A 75 4.37 -4.30 -7.74
N SER A 76 5.29 -4.73 -8.61
CA SER A 76 5.65 -6.13 -8.85
C SER A 76 7.12 -6.24 -9.23
N ALA A 77 7.65 -7.47 -9.20
CA ALA A 77 9.01 -7.74 -9.65
C ALA A 77 9.12 -7.81 -11.18
N SER A 78 7.99 -8.03 -11.87
CA SER A 78 7.96 -8.18 -13.32
C SER A 78 8.27 -6.88 -14.06
N THR A 79 8.95 -7.02 -15.19
CA THR A 79 9.28 -5.91 -16.10
C THR A 79 8.24 -5.67 -17.17
N SER A 80 7.30 -6.60 -17.36
CA SER A 80 6.54 -6.69 -18.59
C SER A 80 5.36 -5.72 -18.73
N HIS A 81 5.02 -4.96 -17.69
CA HIS A 81 3.84 -4.09 -17.72
C HIS A 81 4.06 -2.77 -16.98
N ASN A 82 4.99 -1.95 -17.47
CA ASN A 82 5.08 -0.54 -17.05
C ASN A 82 4.07 0.30 -17.85
N HIS A 83 2.79 -0.01 -17.72
CA HIS A 83 1.75 0.80 -18.33
C HIS A 83 1.11 1.69 -17.27
N ARG A 84 1.16 2.98 -17.50
CA ARG A 84 0.33 3.94 -16.79
C ARG A 84 -1.00 4.03 -17.50
N THR A 85 -2.07 3.79 -16.74
CA THR A 85 -3.44 4.07 -17.15
C THR A 85 -4.04 5.10 -16.20
N ASP A 86 -5.19 5.65 -16.53
CA ASP A 86 -5.91 6.55 -15.62
C ASP A 86 -6.40 5.86 -14.34
N VAL A 87 -6.42 4.52 -14.35
CA VAL A 87 -6.92 3.70 -13.24
C VAL A 87 -5.79 3.15 -12.39
N VAL A 88 -4.71 2.65 -13.01
CA VAL A 88 -3.59 1.98 -12.33
C VAL A 88 -2.27 2.41 -12.94
N GLU A 89 -1.31 2.71 -12.09
CA GLU A 89 0.10 2.91 -12.43
C GLU A 89 0.93 1.75 -11.88
N PHE A 90 1.61 1.05 -12.78
CA PHE A 90 2.43 -0.12 -12.44
C PHE A 90 3.88 0.31 -12.22
N HIS A 91 4.44 -0.08 -11.07
CA HIS A 91 5.83 0.14 -10.73
C HIS A 91 6.59 -1.18 -10.69
N ARG A 92 7.81 -1.14 -11.20
CA ARG A 92 8.77 -2.22 -11.01
C ARG A 92 9.56 -1.97 -9.75
N SER A 93 9.61 -2.95 -8.88
CA SER A 93 10.45 -2.89 -7.69
C SER A 93 11.33 -4.12 -7.61
N GLY A 94 12.60 -3.91 -7.28
CA GLY A 94 13.54 -4.99 -7.00
C GLY A 94 13.21 -5.71 -5.68
N LYS A 95 14.23 -6.06 -4.90
CA LYS A 95 14.03 -6.68 -3.59
C LYS A 95 13.43 -5.65 -2.61
N PRO A 96 12.43 -6.04 -1.80
CA PRO A 96 11.93 -5.18 -0.75
C PRO A 96 13.02 -4.87 0.27
N PHE A 97 12.89 -3.71 0.92
CA PHE A 97 13.85 -3.21 1.89
C PHE A 97 13.83 -4.10 3.14
N GLY A 98 14.87 -4.91 3.35
CA GLY A 98 14.98 -5.80 4.51
C GLY A 98 13.87 -6.85 4.62
N GLY A 99 13.67 -7.40 5.81
CA GLY A 99 12.66 -8.44 6.09
C GLY A 99 11.24 -7.93 6.31
N THR A 100 11.03 -6.62 6.39
CA THR A 100 9.74 -5.98 6.75
C THR A 100 9.25 -5.01 5.69
N GLY A 101 9.73 -5.12 4.45
CA GLY A 101 9.35 -4.22 3.36
C GLY A 101 7.90 -4.37 2.88
N LEU A 102 7.24 -5.48 3.19
CA LEU A 102 5.86 -5.78 2.79
C LEU A 102 5.00 -6.12 3.99
N LEU A 103 3.75 -5.67 3.93
CA LEU A 103 2.70 -5.95 4.90
C LEU A 103 1.52 -6.62 4.20
N SER A 104 0.83 -7.52 4.92
CA SER A 104 -0.36 -8.20 4.44
C SER A 104 -1.62 -7.46 4.89
N LEU A 105 -2.54 -7.27 3.95
CA LEU A 105 -3.91 -6.79 4.19
C LEU A 105 -4.93 -7.94 4.10
N GLY A 106 -4.45 -9.18 3.94
CA GLY A 106 -5.32 -10.36 3.76
C GLY A 106 -5.66 -10.63 2.29
N GLU A 107 -6.23 -11.80 2.02
CA GLU A 107 -6.81 -12.23 0.72
C GLU A 107 -5.95 -11.96 -0.53
N GLY A 108 -4.62 -12.13 -0.43
CA GLY A 108 -3.70 -11.87 -1.54
C GLY A 108 -3.42 -10.38 -1.79
N THR A 109 -3.88 -9.49 -0.91
CA THR A 109 -3.60 -8.07 -0.96
C THR A 109 -2.43 -7.72 -0.04
N ARG A 110 -1.48 -6.97 -0.56
CA ARG A 110 -0.28 -6.50 0.14
C ARG A 110 -0.15 -5.01 0.01
N VAL A 111 0.61 -4.41 0.91
CA VAL A 111 1.00 -3.01 0.86
C VAL A 111 2.48 -2.90 1.25
N THR A 112 3.19 -1.93 0.68
CA THR A 112 4.56 -1.62 1.10
C THR A 112 4.56 -1.06 2.53
N SER A 113 5.58 -1.42 3.32
CA SER A 113 5.71 -0.92 4.69
C SER A 113 5.96 0.58 4.73
N VAL A 114 5.72 1.20 5.88
CA VAL A 114 5.92 2.64 6.09
C VAL A 114 7.32 3.12 5.65
N PRO A 115 8.43 2.50 6.09
CA PRO A 115 9.76 2.93 5.65
C PRO A 115 9.98 2.75 4.15
N PHE A 116 9.45 1.68 3.58
CA PHE A 116 9.62 1.43 2.15
C PHE A 116 8.78 2.38 1.30
N THR A 117 7.55 2.68 1.72
CA THR A 117 6.69 3.68 1.08
C THR A 117 7.35 5.07 1.12
N PHE A 118 7.96 5.46 2.25
CA PHE A 118 8.71 6.70 2.36
C PHE A 118 9.83 6.80 1.32
N VAL A 119 10.64 5.74 1.17
CA VAL A 119 11.71 5.70 0.15
C VAL A 119 11.14 5.78 -1.26
N GLN A 120 10.02 5.12 -1.53
CA GLN A 120 9.36 5.21 -2.83
C GLN A 120 8.85 6.62 -3.14
N MET A 121 8.28 7.30 -2.16
CA MET A 121 7.77 8.67 -2.30
C MET A 121 8.88 9.70 -2.52
N ALA A 122 10.11 9.41 -2.07
CA ALA A 122 11.27 10.29 -2.28
C ALA A 122 11.60 10.56 -3.75
N THR A 123 11.12 9.73 -4.67
CA THR A 123 11.32 9.94 -6.12
C THR A 123 10.35 10.95 -6.73
N SER A 124 9.27 11.28 -6.04
CA SER A 124 8.17 12.12 -6.56
C SER A 124 7.89 13.37 -5.72
N LEU A 125 8.41 13.46 -4.51
CA LEU A 125 8.22 14.57 -3.60
C LEU A 125 9.44 15.50 -3.59
N SER A 126 9.19 16.78 -3.37
CA SER A 126 10.25 17.74 -3.01
C SER A 126 10.83 17.41 -1.63
N LEU A 127 11.99 17.95 -1.32
CA LEU A 127 12.62 17.74 -0.01
C LEU A 127 11.72 18.17 1.15
N ILE A 128 11.00 19.27 1.00
CA ILE A 128 10.10 19.80 2.05
C ILE A 128 8.93 18.84 2.27
N GLU A 129 8.26 18.44 1.19
CA GLU A 129 7.16 17.47 1.25
C GLU A 129 7.61 16.12 1.83
N LEU A 130 8.83 15.69 1.49
CA LEU A 130 9.39 14.45 2.03
C LEU A 130 9.68 14.55 3.53
N LEU A 131 10.15 15.69 4.02
CA LEU A 131 10.33 15.93 5.45
C LEU A 131 9.00 15.93 6.19
N GLU A 132 7.98 16.63 5.65
CA GLU A 132 6.63 16.64 6.21
C GLU A 132 6.06 15.21 6.29
N LEU A 133 6.18 14.43 5.20
CA LEU A 133 5.78 13.03 5.16
C LEU A 133 6.53 12.19 6.21
N GLY A 134 7.83 12.41 6.38
CA GLY A 134 8.63 11.72 7.39
C GLY A 134 8.10 11.96 8.80
N TYR A 135 7.77 13.21 9.14
CA TYR A 135 7.17 13.54 10.44
C TYR A 135 5.79 12.91 10.63
N GLU A 136 4.94 12.91 9.60
CA GLU A 136 3.62 12.25 9.66
C GLU A 136 3.75 10.75 9.91
N LEU A 137 4.63 10.09 9.17
CA LEU A 137 4.83 8.64 9.27
C LEU A 137 5.49 8.20 10.58
N CYS A 138 6.31 9.05 11.18
CA CYS A 138 6.87 8.81 12.52
C CYS A 138 5.85 9.05 13.66
N GLY A 139 4.65 9.53 13.34
CA GLY A 139 3.61 9.82 14.34
C GLY A 139 3.92 11.01 15.27
N THR A 140 5.03 11.72 15.00
CA THR A 140 5.45 12.87 15.82
C THR A 140 4.68 14.15 15.50
N TYR A 141 4.03 14.18 14.32
CA TYR A 141 3.21 15.30 13.89
C TYR A 141 1.88 14.77 13.34
N ARG A 142 0.82 14.91 14.10
CA ARG A 142 -0.55 14.76 13.57
C ARG A 142 -1.05 16.15 13.21
N ARG A 143 -1.31 16.39 11.95
CA ARG A 143 -2.08 17.55 11.50
C ARG A 143 -3.45 17.47 12.16
N GLY A 144 -3.66 18.24 13.23
CA GLY A 144 -4.98 18.43 13.82
C GLY A 144 -5.93 18.99 12.77
N LYS A 145 -7.19 18.59 12.80
CA LYS A 145 -8.24 19.29 12.04
C LYS A 145 -8.16 20.76 12.43
N ALA A 146 -8.39 21.67 11.48
CA ALA A 146 -8.35 23.10 11.71
C ALA A 146 -9.14 23.46 12.99
N GLY A 147 -8.44 23.96 14.02
CA GLY A 147 -9.03 24.32 15.31
C GLY A 147 -8.70 23.40 16.49
N GLU A 148 -8.05 22.25 16.29
CA GLU A 148 -7.57 21.42 17.40
C GLU A 148 -6.10 21.74 17.74
N PRO A 149 -5.75 21.86 19.04
CA PRO A 149 -4.36 22.05 19.42
C PRO A 149 -3.53 20.82 19.07
N THR A 150 -2.40 21.05 18.45
CA THR A 150 -1.43 19.99 18.06
C THR A 150 -0.95 19.28 19.33
N ARG A 151 -1.36 18.03 19.53
CA ARG A 151 -0.85 17.20 20.61
C ARG A 151 0.37 16.43 20.11
N TYR A 152 1.53 16.74 20.66
CA TYR A 152 2.73 15.93 20.47
C TYR A 152 2.60 14.67 21.33
N HIS A 153 2.38 13.53 20.71
CA HIS A 153 2.57 12.24 21.36
C HIS A 153 3.90 11.67 20.86
N ALA A 154 4.93 11.81 21.67
CA ALA A 154 6.13 11.01 21.54
C ALA A 154 5.82 9.64 22.17
N ASP A 155 5.39 8.68 21.37
CA ASP A 155 5.48 7.28 21.77
C ASP A 155 6.92 6.83 21.53
N PRO A 156 7.62 6.30 22.55
CA PRO A 156 8.96 5.78 22.35
C PRO A 156 8.89 4.54 21.44
N LEU A 157 9.84 4.45 20.50
CA LEU A 157 10.14 3.31 19.64
C LEU A 157 10.46 2.07 20.47
#